data_185bba1cfe2472c6321a9e82f1fba468
#
_entry.id   185bba1cfe2472c6321a9e82f1fba468
#
_cell.length_a   1.000
_cell.length_b   1.000
_cell.length_c   1.000
_cell.angle_alpha   90.00
_cell.angle_beta   90.00
_cell.angle_gamma   90.00
#
_symmetry.space_group_name_H-M   'P 1'
#
loop_
_entity.id
_entity.type
_entity.pdbx_description
1 polymer ?
#
loop_
_entity_poly.entity_id
_entity_poly.type
_entity_poly.pdbx_seq_one_letter_code
_entity_poly.pdbx_strand_id
1 'polypeptide(L)'
;MDSTAVQPQRLMHLSDLHFGAHDPQVCAAVQRLALALQVNVVVVSGDLTQRATRAQFAQAHDFIQGLGVPERVVLAGNHDLPLFAWWLHWGRAYDRHAVQVR
;
A
#
# COMPACT_ATOMS: atom_id res chain seq x y z
N MET A 1 -19.88 5.50 -29.06
CA MET A 1 -18.88 4.92 -28.22
C MET A 1 -19.46 3.83 -27.37
N ASP A 2 -18.78 2.83 -27.28
CA ASP A 2 -19.25 1.74 -26.47
C ASP A 2 -18.85 1.93 -25.01
N SER A 3 -19.76 2.47 -24.25
CA SER A 3 -19.54 2.70 -22.82
C SER A 3 -19.50 1.39 -22.04
N THR A 4 -19.88 0.28 -22.69
CA THR A 4 -19.84 -1.00 -22.02
C THR A 4 -18.50 -1.69 -22.14
N ALA A 5 -17.58 -1.12 -22.91
CA ALA A 5 -16.25 -1.69 -23.02
C ALA A 5 -15.59 -1.70 -21.64
N VAL A 6 -15.19 -2.87 -21.22
CA VAL A 6 -14.53 -3.04 -19.94
C VAL A 6 -13.05 -2.76 -20.12
N GLN A 7 -12.58 -1.77 -19.39
CA GLN A 7 -11.15 -1.48 -19.38
C GLN A 7 -10.43 -2.51 -18.51
N PRO A 8 -9.29 -3.01 -18.96
CA PRO A 8 -8.53 -3.95 -18.14
C PRO A 8 -8.13 -3.29 -16.82
N GLN A 9 -8.31 -4.02 -15.75
CA GLN A 9 -7.83 -3.61 -14.44
C GLN A 9 -6.48 -4.23 -14.19
N ARG A 10 -5.54 -3.42 -13.76
CA ARG A 10 -4.19 -3.89 -13.44
C ARG A 10 -4.02 -3.86 -11.96
N LEU A 11 -3.76 -5.01 -11.39
CA LEU A 11 -3.59 -5.18 -9.96
C LEU A 11 -2.12 -5.49 -9.67
N MET A 12 -1.58 -4.79 -8.69
CA MET A 12 -0.25 -5.08 -8.17
C MET A 12 -0.40 -5.59 -6.76
N HIS A 13 0.18 -6.73 -6.47
CA HIS A 13 0.19 -7.30 -5.12
C HIS A 13 1.59 -7.21 -4.54
N LEU A 14 1.68 -6.56 -3.41
CA LEU A 14 2.92 -6.45 -2.65
C LEU A 14 2.70 -7.10 -1.30
N SER A 15 3.70 -7.83 -0.82
CA SER A 15 3.57 -8.51 0.46
C SER A 15 4.84 -8.36 1.27
N ASP A 16 4.65 -8.30 2.59
CA ASP A 16 5.75 -8.36 3.54
C ASP A 16 6.81 -7.29 3.29
N LEU A 17 6.36 -6.05 3.26
CA LEU A 17 7.23 -4.91 2.94
C LEU A 17 8.32 -4.68 3.99
N HIS A 18 8.04 -4.97 5.25
CA HIS A 18 9.02 -4.89 6.34
C HIS A 18 9.79 -3.58 6.40
N PHE A 19 9.06 -2.46 6.40
CA PHE A 19 9.71 -1.15 6.53
C PHE A 19 10.50 -1.08 7.83
N GLY A 20 11.73 -0.63 7.73
CA GLY A 20 12.74 -0.74 8.77
C GLY A 20 13.88 -1.65 8.32
N ALA A 21 13.59 -2.60 7.42
CA ALA A 21 14.57 -3.47 6.79
C ALA A 21 14.43 -3.43 5.26
N HIS A 22 13.78 -2.41 4.74
CA HIS A 22 13.49 -2.29 3.31
C HIS A 22 14.70 -1.72 2.55
N ASP A 23 14.67 -1.92 1.24
CA ASP A 23 15.67 -1.35 0.33
C ASP A 23 15.04 -0.17 -0.40
N PRO A 24 15.51 1.07 -0.17
CA PRO A 24 14.93 2.24 -0.81
C PRO A 24 15.01 2.21 -2.34
N GLN A 25 16.03 1.59 -2.91
CA GLN A 25 16.15 1.50 -4.36
C GLN A 25 15.09 0.59 -4.95
N VAL A 26 14.80 -0.51 -4.28
CA VAL A 26 13.74 -1.42 -4.69
C VAL A 26 12.39 -0.72 -4.58
N CYS A 27 12.16 0.00 -3.49
CA CYS A 27 10.91 0.76 -3.31
C CYS A 27 10.71 1.76 -4.45
N ALA A 28 11.74 2.50 -4.80
CA ALA A 28 11.66 3.46 -5.89
C ALA A 28 11.39 2.77 -7.23
N ALA A 29 12.01 1.61 -7.46
CA ALA A 29 11.78 0.84 -8.68
C ALA A 29 10.34 0.36 -8.78
N VAL A 30 9.77 -0.10 -7.66
CA VAL A 30 8.38 -0.55 -7.61
C VAL A 30 7.44 0.62 -7.90
N GLN A 31 7.71 1.79 -7.35
CA GLN A 31 6.90 2.98 -7.62
C GLN A 31 6.93 3.35 -9.10
N ARG A 32 8.11 3.30 -9.72
CA ARG A 32 8.23 3.56 -11.14
C ARG A 32 7.47 2.52 -11.97
N LEU A 33 7.53 1.27 -11.55
CA LEU A 33 6.84 0.19 -12.24
C LEU A 33 5.33 0.38 -12.18
N ALA A 34 4.81 0.73 -11.00
CA ALA A 34 3.38 0.96 -10.83
C ALA A 34 2.90 2.07 -11.76
N LEU A 35 3.68 3.13 -11.89
CA LEU A 35 3.34 4.23 -12.78
C LEU A 35 3.42 3.79 -14.25
N ALA A 36 4.48 3.10 -14.63
CA ALA A 36 4.67 2.68 -16.01
C ALA A 36 3.59 1.71 -16.47
N LEU A 37 3.14 0.83 -15.58
CA LEU A 37 2.10 -0.14 -15.88
C LEU A 37 0.70 0.41 -15.72
N GLN A 38 0.55 1.61 -15.22
CA GLN A 38 -0.75 2.22 -14.96
C GLN A 38 -1.62 1.31 -14.10
N VAL A 39 -1.08 0.92 -12.96
CA VAL A 39 -1.76 0.04 -12.02
C VAL A 39 -3.00 0.72 -11.47
N ASN A 40 -4.12 0.01 -11.41
CA ASN A 40 -5.39 0.54 -10.92
C ASN A 40 -5.62 0.24 -9.45
N VAL A 41 -5.17 -0.93 -9.01
CA VAL A 41 -5.39 -1.41 -7.65
C VAL A 41 -4.09 -1.96 -7.12
N VAL A 42 -3.73 -1.58 -5.92
CA VAL A 42 -2.63 -2.24 -5.23
C VAL A 42 -3.17 -2.93 -3.97
N VAL A 43 -2.77 -4.16 -3.79
CA VAL A 43 -3.06 -4.94 -2.59
C VAL A 43 -1.75 -5.12 -1.84
N VAL A 44 -1.74 -4.70 -0.60
CA VAL A 44 -0.58 -4.85 0.27
C VAL A 44 -0.98 -5.75 1.42
N SER A 45 -0.24 -6.83 1.61
CA SER A 45 -0.55 -7.81 2.64
C SER A 45 0.70 -8.18 3.43
N GLY A 46 0.49 -8.88 4.55
CA GLY A 46 1.59 -9.32 5.40
C GLY A 46 2.11 -8.22 6.29
N ASP A 47 3.32 -8.38 6.78
CA ASP A 47 3.92 -7.41 7.68
C ASP A 47 4.36 -6.16 6.93
N LEU A 48 3.78 -5.03 7.29
CA LEU A 48 4.13 -3.74 6.70
C LEU A 48 5.43 -3.20 7.26
N THR A 49 5.72 -3.53 8.50
CA THR A 49 6.86 -2.99 9.23
C THR A 49 7.69 -4.09 9.85
N GLN A 50 8.94 -3.78 10.14
CA GLN A 50 9.84 -4.71 10.80
C GLN A 50 9.55 -4.80 12.30
N ARG A 51 9.25 -3.67 12.94
CA ARG A 51 9.06 -3.60 14.39
C ARG A 51 7.84 -2.81 14.82
N ALA A 52 6.93 -2.53 13.91
CA ALA A 52 5.68 -1.83 14.19
C ALA A 52 5.90 -0.48 14.90
N THR A 53 6.92 0.27 14.51
CA THR A 53 7.13 1.61 15.03
C THR A 53 6.33 2.63 14.21
N ARG A 54 6.03 3.77 14.82
CA ARG A 54 5.33 4.84 14.10
C ARG A 54 6.12 5.32 12.88
N ALA A 55 7.45 5.42 13.03
CA ALA A 55 8.29 5.83 11.92
C ALA A 55 8.20 4.85 10.76
N GLN A 56 8.20 3.56 11.06
CA GLN A 56 8.10 2.53 10.03
C GLN A 56 6.72 2.53 9.36
N PHE A 57 5.65 2.75 10.13
CA PHE A 57 4.32 2.90 9.54
C PHE A 57 4.24 4.14 8.66
N ALA A 58 4.85 5.24 9.06
CA ALA A 58 4.88 6.44 8.23
C ALA A 58 5.62 6.17 6.92
N GLN A 59 6.73 5.44 6.97
CA GLN A 59 7.47 5.06 5.78
C GLN A 59 6.62 4.19 4.85
N ALA A 60 5.92 3.22 5.43
CA ALA A 60 5.05 2.35 4.64
C ALA A 60 3.93 3.15 3.99
N HIS A 61 3.31 4.04 4.74
CA HIS A 61 2.25 4.89 4.22
C HIS A 61 2.75 5.78 3.07
N ASP A 62 3.90 6.40 3.25
CA ASP A 62 4.47 7.27 2.23
C ASP A 62 4.81 6.48 0.97
N PHE A 63 5.34 5.28 1.14
CA PHE A 63 5.64 4.42 0.01
C PHE A 63 4.37 4.08 -0.78
N ILE A 64 3.32 3.68 -0.08
CA ILE A 64 2.06 3.29 -0.73
C ILE A 64 1.43 4.49 -1.42
N GLN A 65 1.45 5.65 -0.81
CA GLN A 65 0.97 6.85 -1.47
C GLN A 65 1.79 7.21 -2.70
N GLY A 66 3.09 7.01 -2.62
CA GLY A 66 3.99 7.29 -3.73
C GLY A 66 3.81 6.36 -4.93
N LEU A 67 3.08 5.26 -4.77
CA LEU A 67 2.74 4.42 -5.91
C LEU A 67 1.80 5.10 -6.90
N GLY A 68 1.04 6.09 -6.43
CA GLY A 68 0.12 6.81 -7.29
C GLY A 68 -1.07 5.99 -7.78
N VAL A 69 -1.39 4.91 -7.09
CA VAL A 69 -2.45 3.99 -7.50
C VAL A 69 -3.78 4.46 -6.92
N PRO A 70 -4.84 4.55 -7.73
CA PRO A 70 -6.13 5.08 -7.26
C PRO A 70 -6.79 4.29 -6.15
N GLU A 71 -6.69 2.97 -6.19
CA GLU A 71 -7.31 2.12 -5.18
C GLU A 71 -6.28 1.28 -4.47
N ARG A 72 -6.41 1.24 -3.15
CA ARG A 72 -5.45 0.53 -2.30
C ARG A 72 -6.19 -0.31 -1.29
N VAL A 73 -5.78 -1.56 -1.16
CA VAL A 73 -6.29 -2.48 -0.16
C VAL A 73 -5.10 -2.90 0.70
N VAL A 74 -5.18 -2.61 1.98
CA VAL A 74 -4.09 -2.92 2.90
C VAL A 74 -4.59 -3.93 3.91
N LEU A 75 -3.89 -5.05 3.99
CA LEU A 75 -4.19 -6.14 4.91
C LEU A 75 -3.03 -6.24 5.91
N ALA A 76 -3.23 -5.71 7.10
CA ALA A 76 -2.17 -5.70 8.10
C ALA A 76 -2.02 -7.09 8.72
N GLY A 77 -0.77 -7.46 8.97
CA GLY A 77 -0.47 -8.66 9.74
C GLY A 77 -0.64 -8.42 11.23
N ASN A 78 -0.64 -9.50 12.01
CA ASN A 78 -0.77 -9.40 13.46
C ASN A 78 0.33 -8.54 14.08
N HIS A 79 1.50 -8.56 13.49
CA HIS A 79 2.65 -7.81 13.97
C HIS A 79 2.40 -6.30 13.93
N ASP A 80 1.55 -5.85 13.02
CA ASP A 80 1.27 -4.43 12.81
C ASP A 80 0.11 -3.91 13.66
N LEU A 81 -0.67 -4.78 14.29
CA LEU A 81 -1.90 -4.39 14.97
C LEU A 81 -1.74 -3.25 15.98
N PRO A 82 -0.68 -3.20 16.80
CA PRO A 82 -0.58 -2.17 17.83
C PRO A 82 -0.67 -0.75 17.30
N LEU A 83 -0.21 -0.51 16.07
CA LEU A 83 -0.21 0.82 15.48
C LEU A 83 -1.15 0.96 14.31
N PHE A 84 -1.90 -0.09 14.01
CA PHE A 84 -2.78 -0.07 12.85
C PHE A 84 -3.92 0.94 13.01
N ALA A 85 -4.43 1.10 14.22
CA ALA A 85 -5.46 2.10 14.50
C ALA A 85 -4.94 3.52 14.22
N TRP A 86 -3.69 3.79 14.55
CA TRP A 86 -3.07 5.06 14.23
C TRP A 86 -2.99 5.28 12.72
N TRP A 87 -2.59 4.25 12.00
CA TRP A 87 -2.57 4.30 10.53
C TRP A 87 -3.96 4.63 9.99
N LEU A 88 -4.98 3.92 10.45
CA LEU A 88 -6.35 4.14 9.98
C LEU A 88 -6.78 5.58 10.21
N HIS A 89 -6.50 6.11 11.39
CA HIS A 89 -6.88 7.47 11.73
C HIS A 89 -6.17 8.48 10.83
N TRP A 90 -4.89 8.26 10.59
CA TRP A 90 -4.08 9.15 9.79
C TRP A 90 -4.44 9.06 8.30
N GLY A 91 -4.59 7.86 7.80
CA GLY A 91 -4.87 7.63 6.38
C GLY A 91 -6.27 8.02 5.96
N ARG A 92 -7.21 8.01 6.87
CA ARG A 92 -8.60 8.32 6.54
C ARG A 92 -8.80 9.73 6.01
N ALA A 93 -7.89 10.61 6.33
CA ALA A 93 -7.97 11.98 5.81
C ALA A 93 -7.82 12.03 4.30
N TYR A 94 -7.27 11.00 3.71
CA TYR A 94 -6.87 11.04 2.31
C TYR A 94 -7.61 10.08 1.41
N ASP A 95 -8.27 9.08 1.95
CA ASP A 95 -8.67 8.05 1.05
C ASP A 95 -9.96 7.36 1.43
N ARG A 96 -10.44 6.61 0.49
CA ARG A 96 -11.64 5.81 0.56
C ARG A 96 -11.29 4.34 0.42
N HIS A 97 -10.08 3.99 0.79
CA HIS A 97 -9.56 2.68 0.49
C HIS A 97 -9.99 1.67 1.55
N ALA A 98 -10.16 0.45 1.11
CA ALA A 98 -10.47 -0.63 2.02
C ALA A 98 -9.21 -0.99 2.81
N VAL A 99 -9.36 -1.03 4.13
CA VAL A 99 -8.29 -1.43 5.02
C VAL A 99 -8.84 -2.52 5.91
N GLN A 100 -8.13 -3.63 5.98
CA GLN A 100 -8.55 -4.78 6.76
C GLN A 100 -7.43 -5.25 7.67
N VAL A 101 -7.84 -5.78 8.83
CA VAL A 101 -6.93 -6.34 9.81
C VAL A 101 -7.16 -7.82 9.87
N ARG A 102 -6.08 -8.57 9.85
CA ARG A 102 -6.13 -10.02 9.95
C ARG A 102 -5.82 -10.49 11.34
#